data_309228fab630c83f42d96cdae2e49af2
#
_entry.id   309228fab630c83f42d96cdae2e49af2
#
_cell.length_a   1.000
_cell.length_b   1.000
_cell.length_c   1.000
_cell.angle_alpha   90.00
_cell.angle_beta   90.00
_cell.angle_gamma   90.00
#
_symmetry.space_group_name_H-M   'P 1'
#
loop_
_entity.id
_entity.type
_entity.pdbx_description
1 polymer ?
#
loop_
_entity_poly.entity_id
_entity_poly.type
_entity_poly.pdbx_seq_one_letter_code
_entity_poly.pdbx_strand_id
1 'polypeptide(L)'
;RSIAGGLYKLQLVETDLPCICDNEILVKVAASSLNYHDLLVALGSIPTEDKRVLLGDASGEVVEIGDSVSKWNVGDQIMSVCFPKWVEGRPKREYLSFIGDNEDGYATEYIVLPETAVTKTPKGWSPVEVATLPCAGLTAWRALVEEGNLKAGETVLIQGTGGVSIFALQLAKSMGAKVV
;
A
#
# COMPACT_ATOMS: atom_id res chain seq x y z
N ARG A 1 7.85 -15.31 2.98
CA ARG A 1 6.68 -15.70 3.79
C ARG A 1 7.04 -15.74 5.25
N SER A 2 6.12 -15.40 6.14
CA SER A 2 6.31 -15.50 7.60
C SER A 2 5.91 -16.89 8.13
N ILE A 3 6.58 -17.33 9.18
CA ILE A 3 6.20 -18.50 9.96
C ILE A 3 6.13 -18.08 11.43
N ALA A 4 4.92 -18.01 11.97
CA ALA A 4 4.64 -17.81 13.41
C ALA A 4 5.51 -16.74 14.11
N GLY A 5 5.63 -15.53 13.55
CA GLY A 5 6.28 -14.37 14.18
C GLY A 5 7.78 -14.48 14.47
N GLY A 6 8.53 -13.48 14.03
CA GLY A 6 9.95 -13.33 14.25
C GLY A 6 10.75 -13.19 12.95
N LEU A 7 11.59 -12.17 12.87
CA LEU A 7 12.36 -11.86 11.65
C LEU A 7 13.23 -13.02 11.16
N TYR A 8 13.77 -13.83 12.08
CA TYR A 8 14.57 -15.02 11.75
C TYR A 8 13.73 -16.20 11.19
N LYS A 9 12.41 -16.08 11.21
CA LYS A 9 11.47 -17.07 10.66
C LYS A 9 10.95 -16.71 9.26
N LEU A 10 11.41 -15.59 8.72
CA LEU A 10 11.10 -15.23 7.34
C LEU A 10 11.80 -16.18 6.38
N GLN A 11 11.07 -16.67 5.39
CA GLN A 11 11.60 -17.60 4.39
C GLN A 11 11.38 -17.05 2.99
N LEU A 12 12.43 -17.11 2.16
CA LEU A 12 12.29 -16.99 0.72
C LEU A 12 11.75 -18.32 0.18
N VAL A 13 10.69 -18.26 -0.61
CA VAL A 13 10.01 -19.44 -1.15
C VAL A 13 9.78 -19.24 -2.64
N GLU A 14 10.12 -20.23 -3.43
CA GLU A 14 9.73 -20.29 -4.85
C GLU A 14 8.31 -20.87 -4.96
N THR A 15 7.50 -20.28 -5.83
CA THR A 15 6.12 -20.71 -6.11
C THR A 15 5.87 -20.60 -7.59
N ASP A 16 4.90 -21.35 -8.09
CA ASP A 16 4.41 -21.18 -9.46
C ASP A 16 3.78 -19.79 -9.64
N LEU A 17 3.76 -19.32 -10.88
CA LEU A 17 3.06 -18.09 -11.24
C LEU A 17 1.56 -18.28 -10.96
N PRO A 18 0.91 -17.38 -10.21
CA PRO A 18 -0.50 -17.52 -9.88
C PRO A 18 -1.38 -17.32 -11.14
N CYS A 19 -2.47 -18.08 -11.22
CA CYS A 19 -3.50 -17.89 -12.27
C CYS A 19 -4.48 -16.79 -11.83
N ILE A 20 -4.98 -16.03 -12.81
CA ILE A 20 -6.01 -14.99 -12.58
C ILE A 20 -7.42 -15.54 -12.85
N CYS A 21 -8.41 -14.94 -12.20
CA CYS A 21 -9.82 -15.07 -12.51
C CYS A 21 -10.32 -13.90 -13.38
N ASP A 22 -11.58 -13.97 -13.82
CA ASP A 22 -12.15 -13.04 -14.80
C ASP A 22 -12.07 -11.56 -14.40
N ASN A 23 -12.17 -11.24 -13.10
CA ASN A 23 -12.17 -9.88 -12.56
C ASN A 23 -10.86 -9.49 -11.86
N GLU A 24 -9.80 -10.23 -12.13
CA GLU A 24 -8.47 -10.04 -11.50
C GLU A 24 -7.43 -9.58 -12.51
N ILE A 25 -6.39 -9.01 -11.97
CA ILE A 25 -5.19 -8.60 -12.70
C ILE A 25 -3.97 -9.29 -12.11
N LEU A 26 -3.03 -9.68 -12.96
CA LEU A 26 -1.69 -10.09 -12.55
C LEU A 26 -0.76 -8.89 -12.59
N VAL A 27 -0.14 -8.60 -11.47
CA VAL A 27 0.81 -7.50 -11.33
C VAL A 27 2.20 -8.04 -11.11
N LYS A 28 3.15 -7.56 -11.93
CA LYS A 28 4.58 -7.71 -11.67
C LYS A 28 5.02 -6.61 -10.72
N VAL A 29 5.41 -6.96 -9.50
CA VAL A 29 5.85 -6.02 -8.49
C VAL A 29 7.21 -5.44 -8.88
N ALA A 30 7.30 -4.12 -8.96
CA ALA A 30 8.53 -3.40 -9.29
C ALA A 30 9.25 -2.87 -8.04
N ALA A 31 8.50 -2.44 -7.04
CA ALA A 31 9.03 -2.00 -5.75
C ALA A 31 7.98 -2.17 -4.65
N SER A 32 8.47 -2.31 -3.42
CA SER A 32 7.65 -2.29 -2.20
C SER A 32 8.33 -1.40 -1.15
N SER A 33 7.56 -0.79 -0.26
CA SER A 33 8.11 -0.02 0.86
C SER A 33 7.86 -0.69 2.20
N LEU A 34 8.71 -0.42 3.18
CA LEU A 34 8.61 -0.97 4.52
C LEU A 34 7.91 0.04 5.44
N ASN A 35 6.83 -0.39 6.06
CA ASN A 35 6.12 0.35 7.08
C ASN A 35 6.32 -0.26 8.48
N TYR A 36 6.11 0.52 9.53
CA TYR A 36 6.15 0.01 10.90
C TYR A 36 5.12 -1.12 11.13
N HIS A 37 3.99 -1.05 10.44
CA HIS A 37 2.97 -2.11 10.41
C HIS A 37 3.56 -3.45 9.97
N ASP A 38 4.30 -3.47 8.87
CA ASP A 38 4.93 -4.69 8.33
C ASP A 38 5.91 -5.31 9.33
N LEU A 39 6.66 -4.47 10.06
CA LEU A 39 7.54 -4.93 11.13
C LEU A 39 6.75 -5.61 12.26
N LEU A 40 5.62 -5.02 12.67
CA LEU A 40 4.77 -5.61 13.72
C LEU A 40 4.18 -6.96 13.30
N VAL A 41 3.77 -7.10 12.03
CA VAL A 41 3.33 -8.37 11.46
C VAL A 41 4.47 -9.38 11.44
N ALA A 42 5.64 -9.00 10.93
CA ALA A 42 6.82 -9.86 10.87
C ALA A 42 7.29 -10.35 12.26
N LEU A 43 7.16 -9.51 13.28
CA LEU A 43 7.47 -9.85 14.67
C LEU A 43 6.38 -10.70 15.34
N GLY A 44 5.20 -10.82 14.74
CA GLY A 44 4.05 -11.51 15.31
C GLY A 44 3.29 -10.71 16.37
N SER A 45 3.55 -9.40 16.48
CA SER A 45 2.78 -8.49 17.34
C SER A 45 1.38 -8.23 16.78
N ILE A 46 1.23 -8.27 15.47
CA ILE A 46 -0.05 -8.33 14.76
C ILE A 46 -0.21 -9.78 14.29
N PRO A 47 -1.24 -10.49 14.79
CA PRO A 47 -1.48 -11.88 14.40
C PRO A 47 -1.79 -12.00 12.90
N THR A 48 -1.17 -12.98 12.26
CA THR A 48 -1.44 -13.33 10.86
C THR A 48 -1.32 -14.85 10.68
N GLU A 49 -1.84 -15.35 9.58
CA GLU A 49 -1.71 -16.77 9.25
C GLU A 49 -0.27 -17.15 8.92
N ASP A 50 0.09 -18.40 9.21
CA ASP A 50 1.38 -18.95 8.80
C ASP A 50 1.55 -18.92 7.27
N LYS A 51 2.76 -18.67 6.82
CA LYS A 51 3.14 -18.54 5.41
C LYS A 51 2.58 -17.30 4.71
N ARG A 52 2.11 -16.32 5.45
CA ARG A 52 1.67 -15.04 4.89
C ARG A 52 2.78 -14.37 4.07
N VAL A 53 2.47 -13.92 2.87
CA VAL A 53 3.34 -13.00 2.13
C VAL A 53 3.18 -11.62 2.75
N LEU A 54 4.28 -11.01 3.16
CA LEU A 54 4.27 -9.74 3.89
C LEU A 54 4.23 -8.53 2.95
N LEU A 55 4.21 -7.33 3.53
CA LEU A 55 4.29 -5.99 2.96
C LEU A 55 2.97 -5.51 2.33
N GLY A 56 2.52 -4.34 2.81
CA GLY A 56 1.26 -3.73 2.41
C GLY A 56 1.34 -2.75 1.25
N ASP A 57 2.52 -2.23 0.95
CA ASP A 57 2.74 -1.20 -0.07
C ASP A 57 3.49 -1.74 -1.28
N ALA A 58 3.05 -1.36 -2.48
CA ALA A 58 3.78 -1.68 -3.71
C ALA A 58 3.49 -0.71 -4.85
N SER A 59 4.38 -0.74 -5.83
CA SER A 59 4.18 -0.31 -7.20
C SER A 59 4.53 -1.45 -8.15
N GLY A 60 3.94 -1.45 -9.33
CA GLY A 60 4.18 -2.50 -10.31
C GLY A 60 3.53 -2.21 -11.64
N GLU A 61 3.58 -3.22 -12.51
CA GLU A 61 3.01 -3.19 -13.84
C GLU A 61 1.97 -4.30 -14.00
N VAL A 62 0.84 -3.99 -14.60
CA VAL A 62 -0.16 -4.97 -14.99
C VAL A 62 0.39 -5.79 -16.15
N VAL A 63 0.55 -7.10 -15.96
CA VAL A 63 1.12 -8.00 -16.99
C VAL A 63 0.09 -8.95 -17.60
N GLU A 64 -1.05 -9.14 -16.92
CA GLU A 64 -2.18 -9.92 -17.42
C GLU A 64 -3.49 -9.39 -16.81
N ILE A 65 -4.59 -9.50 -17.53
CA ILE A 65 -5.94 -9.08 -17.09
C ILE A 65 -6.96 -10.15 -17.39
N GLY A 66 -7.92 -10.36 -16.49
CA GLY A 66 -9.07 -11.24 -16.70
C GLY A 66 -10.10 -10.64 -17.67
N ASP A 67 -10.94 -11.48 -18.24
CA ASP A 67 -11.89 -11.12 -19.31
C ASP A 67 -12.92 -10.05 -18.91
N SER A 68 -13.23 -9.93 -17.61
CA SER A 68 -14.17 -8.94 -17.06
C SER A 68 -13.52 -7.65 -16.57
N VAL A 69 -12.19 -7.55 -16.62
CA VAL A 69 -11.44 -6.35 -16.20
C VAL A 69 -11.67 -5.23 -17.22
N SER A 70 -12.05 -4.06 -16.73
CA SER A 70 -12.36 -2.90 -17.60
C SER A 70 -11.55 -1.65 -17.29
N LYS A 71 -10.93 -1.58 -16.12
CA LYS A 71 -10.21 -0.38 -15.64
C LYS A 71 -8.74 -0.34 -16.02
N TRP A 72 -8.18 -1.50 -16.37
CA TRP A 72 -6.75 -1.68 -16.57
C TRP A 72 -6.42 -2.32 -17.91
N ASN A 73 -5.26 -2.00 -18.44
CA ASN A 73 -4.66 -2.63 -19.61
C ASN A 73 -3.29 -3.20 -19.24
N VAL A 74 -2.85 -4.22 -19.98
CA VAL A 74 -1.48 -4.71 -19.85
C VAL A 74 -0.50 -3.59 -20.16
N GLY A 75 0.52 -3.42 -19.31
CA GLY A 75 1.50 -2.34 -19.36
C GLY A 75 1.17 -1.13 -18.46
N ASP A 76 -0.04 -1.06 -17.89
CA ASP A 76 -0.40 0.02 -16.96
C ASP A 76 0.45 -0.03 -15.69
N GLN A 77 0.96 1.14 -15.29
CA GLN A 77 1.71 1.29 -14.04
C GLN A 77 0.75 1.57 -12.89
N ILE A 78 0.89 0.81 -11.82
CA ILE A 78 -0.02 0.86 -10.68
C ILE A 78 0.72 1.06 -9.36
N MET A 79 -0.02 1.53 -8.36
CA MET A 79 0.33 1.42 -6.96
C MET A 79 -0.80 0.76 -6.16
N SER A 80 -0.44 0.09 -5.08
CA SER A 80 -1.37 -0.59 -4.19
C SER A 80 -2.32 0.37 -3.48
N VAL A 81 -3.42 -0.15 -2.95
CA VAL A 81 -4.24 0.54 -1.95
C VAL A 81 -4.22 -0.26 -0.64
N CYS A 82 -4.18 0.44 0.49
CA CYS A 82 -4.04 -0.21 1.80
C CYS A 82 -5.25 -1.10 2.17
N PHE A 83 -6.45 -0.68 1.76
CA PHE A 83 -7.70 -1.35 2.09
C PHE A 83 -8.53 -1.58 0.82
N PRO A 84 -8.30 -2.68 0.09
CA PRO A 84 -8.95 -2.94 -1.20
C PRO A 84 -10.49 -2.98 -1.14
N LYS A 85 -11.04 -3.33 0.02
CA LYS A 85 -12.50 -3.39 0.25
C LYS A 85 -13.12 -2.04 0.61
N TRP A 86 -12.30 -1.03 0.91
CA TRP A 86 -12.80 0.32 1.24
C TRP A 86 -12.81 1.20 -0.02
N VAL A 87 -13.91 1.14 -0.75
CA VAL A 87 -14.07 1.88 -2.00
C VAL A 87 -14.42 3.35 -1.75
N GLU A 88 -15.31 3.63 -0.76
CA GLU A 88 -15.77 5.00 -0.47
C GLU A 88 -16.39 5.12 0.93
N GLY A 89 -16.63 6.38 1.33
CA GLY A 89 -17.40 6.74 2.53
C GLY A 89 -16.64 6.58 3.83
N ARG A 90 -17.37 6.47 4.94
CA ARG A 90 -16.78 6.31 6.27
C ARG A 90 -16.24 4.90 6.47
N PRO A 91 -15.16 4.72 7.27
CA PRO A 91 -14.61 3.41 7.54
C PRO A 91 -15.65 2.52 8.22
N LYS A 92 -15.72 1.26 7.76
CA LYS A 92 -16.53 0.20 8.37
C LYS A 92 -15.64 -0.99 8.70
N ARG A 93 -16.02 -1.76 9.71
CA ARG A 93 -15.24 -2.91 10.14
C ARG A 93 -15.01 -3.95 9.02
N GLU A 94 -15.97 -4.11 8.14
CA GLU A 94 -15.91 -5.01 6.98
C GLU A 94 -14.89 -4.60 5.92
N TYR A 95 -14.42 -3.34 5.94
CA TYR A 95 -13.40 -2.81 5.01
C TYR A 95 -11.97 -3.00 5.52
N LEU A 96 -11.79 -3.41 6.79
CA LEU A 96 -10.50 -3.48 7.46
C LEU A 96 -9.74 -4.77 7.12
N SER A 97 -9.67 -5.13 5.83
CA SER A 97 -8.77 -6.17 5.34
C SER A 97 -7.53 -5.49 4.79
N PHE A 98 -6.40 -5.65 5.47
CA PHE A 98 -5.13 -5.01 5.09
C PHE A 98 -4.23 -6.04 4.40
N ILE A 99 -3.68 -5.65 3.26
CA ILE A 99 -2.74 -6.48 2.50
C ILE A 99 -1.42 -6.58 3.28
N GLY A 100 -0.86 -7.79 3.35
CA GLY A 100 0.35 -8.08 4.11
C GLY A 100 0.10 -8.61 5.52
N ASP A 101 -1.16 -8.55 6.03
CA ASP A 101 -1.53 -9.20 7.29
C ASP A 101 -2.75 -10.13 7.16
N ASN A 102 -3.91 -9.63 6.77
CA ASN A 102 -5.12 -10.44 6.59
C ASN A 102 -5.15 -11.15 5.22
N GLU A 103 -4.49 -10.58 4.23
CA GLU A 103 -4.36 -11.11 2.88
C GLU A 103 -2.89 -11.11 2.48
N ASP A 104 -2.49 -11.92 1.48
CA ASP A 104 -1.12 -11.97 0.99
C ASP A 104 -0.68 -10.61 0.45
N GLY A 105 0.56 -10.24 0.80
CA GLY A 105 1.15 -8.95 0.50
C GLY A 105 2.11 -8.94 -0.68
N TYR A 106 2.87 -7.88 -0.76
CA TYR A 106 3.68 -7.55 -1.93
C TYR A 106 5.17 -7.98 -1.83
N ALA A 107 5.55 -8.77 -0.80
CA ALA A 107 6.89 -9.38 -0.76
C ALA A 107 6.98 -10.58 -1.71
N THR A 108 6.69 -10.34 -2.98
CA THR A 108 6.65 -11.33 -4.07
C THR A 108 6.99 -10.68 -5.41
N GLU A 109 7.38 -11.45 -6.41
CA GLU A 109 7.63 -10.92 -7.76
C GLU A 109 6.34 -10.67 -8.54
N TYR A 110 5.31 -11.50 -8.30
CA TYR A 110 4.00 -11.41 -8.96
C TYR A 110 2.89 -11.61 -7.93
N ILE A 111 1.78 -10.88 -8.12
CA ILE A 111 0.60 -10.99 -7.28
C ILE A 111 -0.66 -10.87 -8.13
N VAL A 112 -1.67 -11.69 -7.80
CA VAL A 112 -3.03 -11.57 -8.36
C VAL A 112 -3.87 -10.70 -7.42
N LEU A 113 -4.56 -9.73 -7.99
CA LEU A 113 -5.35 -8.76 -7.26
C LEU A 113 -6.69 -8.50 -7.95
N PRO A 114 -7.76 -8.21 -7.21
CA PRO A 114 -8.95 -7.59 -7.79
C PRO A 114 -8.59 -6.27 -8.47
N GLU A 115 -9.23 -5.92 -9.58
CA GLU A 115 -8.98 -4.65 -10.29
C GLU A 115 -9.15 -3.39 -9.42
N THR A 116 -9.84 -3.50 -8.28
CA THR A 116 -10.07 -2.42 -7.31
C THR A 116 -8.96 -2.26 -6.26
N ALA A 117 -8.06 -3.22 -6.15
CA ALA A 117 -6.99 -3.23 -5.15
C ALA A 117 -5.78 -2.34 -5.51
N VAL A 118 -5.85 -1.67 -6.65
CA VAL A 118 -4.77 -0.82 -7.16
C VAL A 118 -5.31 0.51 -7.70
N THR A 119 -4.42 1.49 -7.80
CA THR A 119 -4.72 2.80 -8.38
C THR A 119 -3.59 3.28 -9.28
N LYS A 120 -3.85 4.33 -10.08
CA LYS A 120 -2.87 4.88 -11.03
C LYS A 120 -1.71 5.56 -10.31
N THR A 121 -0.52 5.41 -10.86
CA THR A 121 0.68 6.09 -10.39
C THR A 121 0.72 7.56 -10.79
N PRO A 122 1.34 8.44 -10.01
CA PRO A 122 1.69 9.78 -10.44
C PRO A 122 2.63 9.73 -11.64
N LYS A 123 2.41 10.61 -12.64
CA LYS A 123 3.25 10.66 -13.83
C LYS A 123 4.67 11.12 -13.49
N GLY A 124 5.65 10.43 -14.04
CA GLY A 124 7.07 10.80 -13.92
C GLY A 124 7.75 10.36 -12.63
N TRP A 125 7.06 9.64 -11.77
CA TRP A 125 7.65 9.07 -10.56
C TRP A 125 8.20 7.67 -10.83
N SER A 126 9.33 7.37 -10.22
CA SER A 126 9.90 6.01 -10.27
C SER A 126 9.07 5.03 -9.43
N PRO A 127 9.11 3.72 -9.75
CA PRO A 127 8.42 2.72 -8.95
C PRO A 127 8.79 2.77 -7.45
N VAL A 128 10.05 3.04 -7.14
CA VAL A 128 10.52 3.14 -5.74
C VAL A 128 9.86 4.29 -4.99
N GLU A 129 9.72 5.46 -5.63
CA GLU A 129 9.02 6.61 -5.05
C GLU A 129 7.53 6.31 -4.89
N VAL A 130 6.90 5.76 -5.93
CA VAL A 130 5.47 5.41 -5.94
C VAL A 130 5.12 4.45 -4.81
N ALA A 131 5.93 3.42 -4.58
CA ALA A 131 5.69 2.43 -3.54
C ALA A 131 5.62 3.03 -2.11
N THR A 132 6.13 4.24 -1.89
CA THR A 132 6.07 4.89 -0.57
C THR A 132 4.76 5.62 -0.29
N LEU A 133 3.91 5.79 -1.31
CA LEU A 133 2.69 6.61 -1.21
C LEU A 133 1.51 5.91 -0.52
N PRO A 134 1.23 4.61 -0.76
CA PRO A 134 -0.04 4.01 -0.38
C PRO A 134 -0.34 4.10 1.12
N CYS A 135 0.59 3.73 1.98
CA CYS A 135 0.40 3.81 3.43
C CYS A 135 0.73 5.21 3.97
N ALA A 136 1.98 5.62 3.88
CA ALA A 136 2.47 6.81 4.56
C ALA A 136 1.96 8.12 3.92
N GLY A 137 1.99 8.20 2.59
CA GLY A 137 1.52 9.37 1.84
C GLY A 137 0.02 9.60 2.00
N LEU A 138 -0.79 8.55 1.80
CA LEU A 138 -2.24 8.63 1.96
C LEU A 138 -2.65 8.94 3.41
N THR A 139 -1.95 8.37 4.40
CA THR A 139 -2.20 8.66 5.81
C THR A 139 -1.99 10.15 6.12
N ALA A 140 -0.89 10.71 5.64
CA ALA A 140 -0.61 12.14 5.82
C ALA A 140 -1.63 13.03 5.11
N TRP A 141 -1.98 12.69 3.87
CA TRP A 141 -3.02 13.39 3.11
C TRP A 141 -4.36 13.38 3.83
N ARG A 142 -4.82 12.21 4.24
CA ARG A 142 -6.10 12.08 4.93
C ARG A 142 -6.13 12.89 6.23
N ALA A 143 -5.07 12.80 7.04
CA ALA A 143 -4.98 13.53 8.29
C ALA A 143 -5.04 15.04 8.09
N LEU A 144 -4.33 15.58 7.10
CA LEU A 144 -4.25 17.02 6.87
C LEU A 144 -5.45 17.57 6.11
N VAL A 145 -5.89 16.86 5.05
CA VAL A 145 -6.87 17.37 4.10
C VAL A 145 -8.29 16.94 4.46
N GLU A 146 -8.52 15.63 4.56
CA GLU A 146 -9.88 15.10 4.75
C GLU A 146 -10.40 15.31 6.17
N GLU A 147 -9.57 15.02 7.18
CA GLU A 147 -9.98 15.13 8.58
C GLU A 147 -9.60 16.50 9.16
N GLY A 148 -8.40 17.01 8.82
CA GLY A 148 -7.88 18.27 9.35
C GLY A 148 -8.39 19.50 8.61
N ASN A 149 -8.88 19.36 7.38
CA ASN A 149 -9.34 20.47 6.53
C ASN A 149 -8.34 21.65 6.47
N LEU A 150 -7.05 21.34 6.43
CA LEU A 150 -5.94 22.28 6.53
C LEU A 150 -6.04 23.40 5.50
N LYS A 151 -5.83 24.65 5.95
CA LYS A 151 -5.84 25.84 5.12
C LYS A 151 -4.47 26.53 5.11
N ALA A 152 -4.19 27.24 4.03
CA ALA A 152 -3.00 28.07 3.94
C ALA A 152 -2.95 29.09 5.11
N GLY A 153 -1.75 29.28 5.67
CA GLY A 153 -1.51 30.17 6.83
C GLY A 153 -1.72 29.51 8.19
N GLU A 154 -2.33 28.34 8.27
CA GLU A 154 -2.45 27.60 9.54
C GLU A 154 -1.11 27.01 9.96
N THR A 155 -1.01 26.60 11.22
CA THR A 155 0.20 25.99 11.78
C THR A 155 -0.05 24.51 12.06
N VAL A 156 0.82 23.65 11.55
CA VAL A 156 0.81 22.19 11.78
C VAL A 156 2.01 21.82 12.64
N LEU A 157 1.74 21.14 13.75
CA LEU A 157 2.78 20.49 14.56
C LEU A 157 2.98 19.06 14.04
N ILE A 158 4.22 18.73 13.69
CA ILE A 158 4.62 17.40 13.25
C ILE A 158 5.58 16.78 14.25
N GLN A 159 5.29 15.55 14.67
CA GLN A 159 6.12 14.82 15.63
C GLN A 159 6.90 13.70 14.94
N GLY A 160 8.23 13.73 15.10
CA GLY A 160 9.12 12.69 14.56
C GLY A 160 9.46 12.88 13.07
N THR A 161 10.22 11.92 12.54
CA THR A 161 10.78 11.94 11.17
C THR A 161 10.48 10.65 10.39
N GLY A 162 9.41 9.93 10.77
CA GLY A 162 8.94 8.75 10.03
C GLY A 162 8.25 9.14 8.72
N GLY A 163 7.90 8.13 7.90
CA GLY A 163 7.31 8.33 6.57
C GLY A 163 6.10 9.26 6.58
N VAL A 164 5.13 9.02 7.47
CA VAL A 164 3.94 9.87 7.60
C VAL A 164 4.31 11.32 7.94
N SER A 165 5.26 11.52 8.87
CA SER A 165 5.70 12.87 9.28
C SER A 165 6.38 13.63 8.15
N ILE A 166 7.22 12.96 7.37
CA ILE A 166 7.90 13.58 6.21
C ILE A 166 6.89 13.91 5.10
N PHE A 167 5.94 13.04 4.79
CA PHE A 167 4.86 13.38 3.86
C PHE A 167 3.99 14.51 4.38
N ALA A 168 3.64 14.52 5.67
CA ALA A 168 2.86 15.61 6.27
C ALA A 168 3.60 16.95 6.19
N LEU A 169 4.91 16.97 6.44
CA LEU A 169 5.76 18.16 6.27
C LEU A 169 5.69 18.71 4.83
N GLN A 170 5.89 17.84 3.84
CA GLN A 170 5.91 18.22 2.43
C GLN A 170 4.53 18.73 1.98
N LEU A 171 3.46 17.99 2.31
CA LEU A 171 2.09 18.35 1.97
C LEU A 171 1.67 19.66 2.64
N ALA A 172 1.87 19.80 3.96
CA ALA A 172 1.51 21.02 4.67
C ALA A 172 2.23 22.25 4.10
N LYS A 173 3.53 22.13 3.81
CA LYS A 173 4.29 23.22 3.18
C LYS A 173 3.77 23.56 1.79
N SER A 174 3.46 22.56 0.95
CA SER A 174 2.91 22.78 -0.40
C SER A 174 1.53 23.45 -0.37
N MET A 175 0.77 23.22 0.70
CA MET A 175 -0.53 23.85 0.95
C MET A 175 -0.42 25.27 1.57
N GLY A 176 0.78 25.78 1.81
CA GLY A 176 1.01 27.11 2.37
C GLY A 176 0.85 27.18 3.89
N ALA A 177 0.89 26.05 4.59
CA ALA A 177 0.87 26.02 6.05
C ALA A 177 2.26 26.26 6.64
N LYS A 178 2.30 26.78 7.88
CA LYS A 178 3.50 26.83 8.70
C LYS A 178 3.69 25.47 9.39
N VAL A 179 4.90 24.92 9.35
CA VAL A 179 5.21 23.63 10.00
C VAL A 179 6.18 23.85 11.14
N VAL A 180 5.91 23.21 12.27
CA VAL A 180 6.72 23.20 13.49
C VAL A 180 6.94 21.76 13.96
#